data_c1dcc8e5643c7981cc2240cd18cba8d9
#
_entry.id   c1dcc8e5643c7981cc2240cd18cba8d9
#
_cell.length_a   1.000
_cell.length_b   1.000
_cell.length_c   1.000
_cell.angle_alpha   90.00
_cell.angle_beta   90.00
_cell.angle_gamma   90.00
#
_symmetry.space_group_name_H-M   'P 1'
#
loop_
_entity.id
_entity.type
_entity.pdbx_description
1 polymer ?
#
loop_
_entity_poly.entity_id
_entity_poly.type
_entity_poly.pdbx_seq_one_letter_code
_entity_poly.pdbx_strand_id
1 'polypeptide(L)'
;MLKKSKLLSAAVVATAAFMASPSHADTMGTPKISAMSILNGLENPWEMAFAPNGDMFFTEKCKGLSVKTSSGVVNVLGMKGSKGYGTTNGDLFCSGQAGMMGVAVDPNFKKNRRVYVAST
;
A
#
# COMPACT_ATOMS: atom_id res chain seq x y z
N MET A 1 -34.12 40.85 75.06
CA MET A 1 -34.73 39.78 74.27
C MET A 1 -34.21 39.86 72.80
N LEU A 2 -33.24 39.06 72.44
CA LEU A 2 -32.68 39.05 71.05
C LEU A 2 -33.35 37.94 70.25
N LYS A 3 -34.05 38.31 69.16
CA LYS A 3 -34.63 37.40 68.22
C LYS A 3 -33.53 36.96 67.22
N LYS A 4 -33.16 35.68 67.24
CA LYS A 4 -32.24 35.07 66.25
C LYS A 4 -33.00 34.82 64.96
N SER A 5 -32.66 35.56 63.96
CA SER A 5 -33.06 35.29 62.53
C SER A 5 -32.23 34.19 61.96
N LYS A 6 -32.87 33.11 61.50
CA LYS A 6 -32.22 32.01 60.75
C LYS A 6 -32.21 32.36 59.24
N LEU A 7 -31.03 32.60 58.67
CA LEU A 7 -30.87 32.67 57.26
C LEU A 7 -30.84 31.25 56.70
N LEU A 8 -31.81 30.91 55.83
CA LEU A 8 -31.78 29.71 54.98
C LEU A 8 -30.95 30.05 53.77
N SER A 9 -29.82 29.38 53.64
CA SER A 9 -28.98 29.43 52.44
C SER A 9 -29.53 28.40 51.42
N ALA A 10 -30.12 28.88 50.34
CA ALA A 10 -30.55 28.04 49.25
C ALA A 10 -29.35 27.81 48.30
N ALA A 11 -28.85 26.60 48.27
CA ALA A 11 -27.82 26.19 47.29
C ALA A 11 -28.49 25.89 45.95
N VAL A 12 -28.21 26.74 44.97
CA VAL A 12 -28.62 26.50 43.57
C VAL A 12 -27.60 25.58 42.94
N VAL A 13 -27.98 24.33 42.68
CA VAL A 13 -27.20 23.37 41.91
C VAL A 13 -27.48 23.61 40.43
N ALA A 14 -26.53 24.22 39.72
CA ALA A 14 -26.59 24.39 38.29
C ALA A 14 -26.15 23.06 37.61
N THR A 15 -27.10 22.29 37.11
CA THR A 15 -26.85 21.14 36.26
C THR A 15 -26.49 21.63 34.86
N ALA A 16 -25.20 21.57 34.48
CA ALA A 16 -24.76 21.79 33.13
C ALA A 16 -25.14 20.54 32.29
N ALA A 17 -26.17 20.68 31.46
CA ALA A 17 -26.51 19.69 30.44
C ALA A 17 -25.48 19.77 29.32
N PHE A 18 -24.58 18.79 29.24
CA PHE A 18 -23.73 18.58 28.08
C PHE A 18 -24.60 18.14 26.89
N MET A 19 -24.88 19.08 26.00
CA MET A 19 -25.46 18.79 24.70
C MET A 19 -24.37 18.08 23.86
N ALA A 20 -24.37 16.75 23.85
CA ALA A 20 -23.60 15.99 22.91
C ALA A 20 -24.19 16.26 21.50
N SER A 21 -23.50 17.04 20.70
CA SER A 21 -23.84 17.20 19.28
C SER A 21 -23.74 15.84 18.62
N PRO A 22 -24.77 15.35 17.91
CA PRO A 22 -24.62 14.13 17.11
C PRO A 22 -23.57 14.40 16.05
N SER A 23 -22.45 13.68 16.10
CA SER A 23 -21.51 13.64 15.00
C SER A 23 -22.23 13.00 13.81
N HIS A 24 -22.60 13.80 12.82
CA HIS A 24 -23.05 13.27 11.54
C HIS A 24 -21.82 12.63 10.89
N ALA A 25 -21.73 11.32 10.99
CA ALA A 25 -20.90 10.58 10.07
C ALA A 25 -21.58 10.74 8.71
N ASP A 26 -20.96 11.52 7.82
CA ASP A 26 -21.36 11.55 6.42
C ASP A 26 -21.37 10.10 5.92
N THR A 27 -22.54 9.60 5.58
CA THR A 27 -22.68 8.34 4.88
C THR A 27 -22.15 8.56 3.48
N MET A 28 -20.82 8.55 3.33
CA MET A 28 -20.22 8.39 2.02
C MET A 28 -20.77 7.10 1.45
N GLY A 29 -21.53 7.23 0.35
CA GLY A 29 -22.09 6.08 -0.34
C GLY A 29 -20.98 5.07 -0.60
N THR A 30 -21.26 3.79 -0.41
CA THR A 30 -20.28 2.72 -0.64
C THR A 30 -19.63 2.91 -2.02
N PRO A 31 -18.31 3.09 -2.11
CA PRO A 31 -17.66 3.30 -3.40
C PRO A 31 -17.91 2.10 -4.31
N LYS A 32 -18.35 2.35 -5.54
CA LYS A 32 -18.48 1.31 -6.54
C LYS A 32 -17.08 0.89 -6.98
N ILE A 33 -16.67 -0.31 -6.60
CA ILE A 33 -15.40 -0.90 -7.00
C ILE A 33 -15.69 -1.87 -8.14
N SER A 34 -14.98 -1.73 -9.26
CA SER A 34 -14.94 -2.72 -10.32
C SER A 34 -13.54 -3.34 -10.38
N ALA A 35 -13.48 -4.65 -10.58
CA ALA A 35 -12.22 -5.38 -10.73
C ALA A 35 -12.06 -5.83 -12.18
N MET A 36 -10.85 -5.65 -12.72
CA MET A 36 -10.46 -6.13 -14.03
C MET A 36 -9.12 -6.86 -13.93
N SER A 37 -9.05 -8.07 -14.49
CA SER A 37 -7.79 -8.79 -14.54
C SER A 37 -6.92 -8.22 -15.67
N ILE A 38 -5.70 -7.79 -15.33
CA ILE A 38 -4.73 -7.25 -16.29
C ILE A 38 -3.58 -8.22 -16.59
N LEU A 39 -3.35 -9.20 -15.72
CA LEU A 39 -2.42 -10.30 -15.88
C LEU A 39 -2.98 -11.57 -15.24
N ASN A 40 -2.73 -12.71 -15.87
CA ASN A 40 -3.12 -14.02 -15.37
C ASN A 40 -1.91 -14.97 -15.36
N GLY A 41 -2.01 -16.07 -14.63
CA GLY A 41 -0.98 -17.12 -14.61
C GLY A 41 0.31 -16.72 -13.89
N LEU A 42 0.25 -15.71 -13.00
CA LEU A 42 1.39 -15.34 -12.19
C LEU A 42 1.63 -16.37 -11.07
N GLU A 43 2.89 -16.63 -10.79
CA GLU A 43 3.32 -17.55 -9.73
C GLU A 43 3.87 -16.78 -8.53
N ASN A 44 3.13 -16.78 -7.43
CA ASN A 44 3.50 -16.06 -6.21
C ASN A 44 3.91 -14.60 -6.50
N PRO A 45 3.00 -13.79 -7.10
CA PRO A 45 3.27 -12.38 -7.31
C PRO A 45 3.43 -11.68 -5.95
N TRP A 46 4.43 -10.79 -5.85
CA TRP A 46 4.75 -10.15 -4.59
C TRP A 46 4.43 -8.67 -4.59
N GLU A 47 4.94 -7.95 -5.56
CA GLU A 47 4.76 -6.49 -5.63
C GLU A 47 4.71 -5.98 -7.07
N MET A 48 4.16 -4.77 -7.25
CA MET A 48 4.14 -4.08 -8.52
C MET A 48 4.39 -2.58 -8.34
N ALA A 49 5.02 -1.96 -9.34
CA ALA A 49 5.25 -0.53 -9.41
C ALA A 49 5.05 -0.02 -10.84
N PHE A 50 4.46 1.16 -10.99
CA PHE A 50 4.20 1.76 -12.29
C PHE A 50 5.27 2.81 -12.62
N ALA A 51 5.81 2.73 -13.82
CA ALA A 51 6.67 3.76 -14.37
C ALA A 51 5.83 4.92 -14.94
N PRO A 52 6.42 6.13 -15.06
CA PRO A 52 5.72 7.30 -15.59
C PRO A 52 5.21 7.18 -17.04
N ASN A 53 5.64 6.19 -17.78
CA ASN A 53 5.19 5.87 -19.14
C ASN A 53 4.06 4.81 -19.17
N GLY A 54 3.59 4.38 -18.01
CA GLY A 54 2.53 3.38 -17.89
C GLY A 54 3.00 1.92 -17.87
N ASP A 55 4.28 1.65 -18.05
CA ASP A 55 4.82 0.30 -17.90
C ASP A 55 4.69 -0.16 -16.45
N MET A 56 4.27 -1.40 -16.26
CA MET A 56 4.12 -2.00 -14.93
C MET A 56 5.22 -3.01 -14.69
N PHE A 57 6.10 -2.70 -13.75
CA PHE A 57 7.07 -3.64 -13.22
C PHE A 57 6.42 -4.49 -12.13
N PHE A 58 6.65 -5.78 -12.14
CA PHE A 58 6.13 -6.68 -11.12
C PHE A 58 7.10 -7.80 -10.82
N THR A 59 7.03 -8.29 -9.60
CA THR A 59 7.87 -9.38 -9.13
C THR A 59 7.05 -10.64 -8.90
N GLU A 60 7.65 -11.77 -9.26
CA GLU A 60 7.21 -13.11 -8.90
C GLU A 60 8.34 -13.77 -8.12
N LYS A 61 8.00 -14.29 -6.96
CA LYS A 61 8.97 -14.76 -5.97
C LYS A 61 10.08 -15.62 -6.55
N CYS A 62 9.73 -16.60 -7.36
CA CYS A 62 10.69 -17.55 -7.96
C CYS A 62 11.01 -17.28 -9.42
N LYS A 63 10.41 -16.25 -10.02
CA LYS A 63 10.65 -15.87 -11.42
C LYS A 63 11.38 -14.55 -11.60
N GLY A 64 11.47 -13.75 -10.53
CA GLY A 64 12.19 -12.49 -10.56
C GLY A 64 11.34 -11.29 -10.98
N LEU A 65 11.98 -10.34 -11.66
CA LEU A 65 11.37 -9.10 -12.13
C LEU A 65 10.90 -9.22 -13.57
N SER A 66 9.68 -8.82 -13.82
CA SER A 66 9.12 -8.69 -15.17
C SER A 66 8.57 -7.29 -15.39
N VAL A 67 8.42 -6.89 -16.64
CA VAL A 67 7.74 -5.65 -17.03
C VAL A 67 6.62 -5.96 -18.02
N LYS A 68 5.43 -5.44 -17.74
CA LYS A 68 4.32 -5.40 -18.68
C LYS A 68 4.32 -4.03 -19.37
N THR A 69 4.47 -4.07 -20.68
CA THR A 69 4.36 -2.91 -21.58
C THR A 69 3.10 -3.01 -22.42
N SER A 70 2.87 -2.03 -23.29
CA SER A 70 1.83 -2.11 -24.32
C SER A 70 2.03 -3.28 -25.32
N SER A 71 3.29 -3.73 -25.49
CA SER A 71 3.66 -4.80 -26.42
C SER A 71 3.65 -6.19 -25.78
N GLY A 72 3.42 -6.31 -24.49
CA GLY A 72 3.37 -7.57 -23.76
C GLY A 72 4.25 -7.61 -22.53
N VAL A 73 4.50 -8.81 -22.04
CA VAL A 73 5.30 -9.05 -20.83
C VAL A 73 6.70 -9.54 -21.19
N VAL A 74 7.70 -8.97 -20.54
CA VAL A 74 9.11 -9.36 -20.68
C VAL A 74 9.68 -9.63 -19.30
N ASN A 75 10.29 -10.79 -19.09
CA ASN A 75 11.08 -11.05 -17.90
C ASN A 75 12.41 -10.30 -18.01
N VAL A 76 12.74 -9.50 -17.00
CA VAL A 76 13.89 -8.58 -17.02
C VAL A 76 15.06 -9.13 -16.26
N LEU A 77 14.81 -9.70 -15.08
CA LEU A 77 15.86 -10.13 -14.16
C LEU A 77 15.40 -11.32 -13.33
N GLY A 78 16.32 -12.20 -12.99
CA GLY A 78 16.17 -13.21 -11.93
C GLY A 78 16.05 -14.65 -12.42
N MET A 79 15.64 -14.89 -13.66
CA MET A 79 15.58 -16.24 -14.19
C MET A 79 16.60 -16.45 -15.31
N LYS A 80 17.16 -17.65 -15.37
CA LYS A 80 18.01 -18.08 -16.49
C LYS A 80 17.23 -17.94 -17.79
N GLY A 81 17.84 -17.27 -18.76
CA GLY A 81 17.21 -16.96 -20.04
C GLY A 81 16.43 -15.67 -20.09
N SER A 82 16.25 -14.95 -18.97
CA SER A 82 15.73 -13.59 -19.01
C SER A 82 16.75 -12.63 -19.64
N LYS A 83 16.27 -11.53 -20.25
CA LYS A 83 17.13 -10.52 -20.88
C LYS A 83 18.10 -9.86 -19.91
N GLY A 84 17.72 -9.73 -18.67
CA GLY A 84 18.52 -9.14 -17.60
C GLY A 84 19.21 -10.18 -16.72
N TYR A 85 19.24 -11.42 -17.14
CA TYR A 85 19.96 -12.44 -16.40
C TYR A 85 21.43 -12.09 -16.40
N GLY A 86 21.94 -11.69 -15.27
CA GLY A 86 23.36 -11.44 -15.08
C GLY A 86 24.13 -12.76 -15.11
N THR A 87 25.34 -12.70 -15.60
CA THR A 87 26.30 -13.82 -15.59
C THR A 87 26.76 -14.20 -14.18
N THR A 88 26.28 -13.54 -13.17
CA THR A 88 26.53 -13.89 -11.79
C THR A 88 25.69 -15.11 -11.45
N ASN A 89 26.36 -16.13 -11.25
CA ASN A 89 26.13 -17.43 -10.73
C ASN A 89 24.89 -17.74 -10.05
N GLY A 90 23.95 -16.95 -10.07
CA GLY A 90 22.89 -17.26 -9.19
C GLY A 90 21.61 -17.19 -9.95
N ASP A 91 21.10 -18.29 -10.21
CA ASP A 91 19.66 -18.40 -10.23
C ASP A 91 19.14 -17.70 -8.99
N LEU A 92 18.07 -16.95 -9.16
CA LEU A 92 17.38 -16.37 -8.02
C LEU A 92 17.12 -17.45 -6.96
N PHE A 93 17.71 -17.27 -5.79
CA PHE A 93 17.44 -18.17 -4.69
C PHE A 93 15.95 -18.06 -4.33
N CYS A 94 15.26 -19.17 -4.31
CA CYS A 94 13.83 -19.21 -4.04
C CYS A 94 13.48 -20.41 -3.16
N SER A 95 13.32 -20.18 -1.86
CA SER A 95 12.91 -21.22 -0.91
C SER A 95 12.20 -20.60 0.29
N GLY A 96 11.18 -21.25 0.79
CA GLY A 96 10.38 -20.74 1.91
C GLY A 96 9.84 -19.34 1.62
N GLN A 97 10.25 -18.34 2.38
CA GLN A 97 9.91 -16.93 2.15
C GLN A 97 10.93 -16.17 1.31
N ALA A 98 12.04 -16.81 0.98
CA ALA A 98 13.10 -16.19 0.17
C ALA A 98 12.75 -16.14 -1.32
N GLY A 99 13.23 -15.13 -2.00
CA GLY A 99 13.04 -14.91 -3.44
C GLY A 99 13.05 -13.45 -3.83
N MET A 100 12.58 -13.14 -5.03
CA MET A 100 12.36 -11.77 -5.47
C MET A 100 11.11 -11.22 -4.78
N MET A 101 11.25 -10.05 -4.15
CA MET A 101 10.21 -9.47 -3.31
C MET A 101 9.84 -8.06 -3.82
N GLY A 102 10.34 -7.02 -3.16
CA GLY A 102 9.98 -5.64 -3.43
C GLY A 102 10.42 -5.12 -4.79
N VAL A 103 9.66 -4.18 -5.36
CA VAL A 103 10.05 -3.42 -6.54
C VAL A 103 9.70 -1.95 -6.38
N ALA A 104 10.61 -1.06 -6.76
CA ALA A 104 10.38 0.37 -6.77
C ALA A 104 10.96 1.01 -8.03
N VAL A 105 10.22 1.95 -8.61
CA VAL A 105 10.68 2.75 -9.74
C VAL A 105 11.35 4.03 -9.22
N ASP A 106 12.52 4.34 -9.76
CA ASP A 106 13.26 5.57 -9.39
C ASP A 106 12.42 6.82 -9.68
N PRO A 107 12.36 7.81 -8.77
CA PRO A 107 11.67 9.07 -9.02
C PRO A 107 12.11 9.80 -10.30
N ASN A 108 13.37 9.60 -10.71
CA ASN A 108 13.93 10.14 -11.94
C ASN A 108 13.93 9.15 -13.12
N PHE A 109 13.05 8.16 -13.10
CA PHE A 109 13.01 7.07 -14.10
C PHE A 109 13.01 7.58 -15.54
N LYS A 110 12.35 8.69 -15.82
CA LYS A 110 12.36 9.28 -17.18
C LYS A 110 13.78 9.59 -17.69
N LYS A 111 14.69 9.92 -16.78
CA LYS A 111 16.08 10.27 -17.10
C LYS A 111 17.02 9.06 -17.01
N ASN A 112 16.89 8.26 -15.96
CA ASN A 112 17.88 7.26 -15.61
C ASN A 112 17.46 5.81 -15.87
N ARG A 113 16.14 5.56 -16.06
CA ARG A 113 15.56 4.22 -16.31
C ARG A 113 15.88 3.18 -15.23
N ARG A 114 16.05 3.63 -13.99
CA ARG A 114 16.38 2.76 -12.86
C ARG A 114 15.14 2.19 -12.20
N VAL A 115 15.23 0.91 -11.87
CA VAL A 115 14.27 0.17 -11.05
C VAL A 115 15.08 -0.54 -9.96
N TYR A 116 14.59 -0.50 -8.76
CA TYR A 116 15.19 -1.17 -7.60
C TYR A 116 14.37 -2.39 -7.25
N VAL A 117 15.03 -3.48 -6.95
CA VAL A 117 14.38 -4.70 -6.46
C VAL A 117 15.04 -5.17 -5.18
N ALA A 118 14.25 -5.77 -4.32
CA ALA A 118 14.72 -6.47 -3.15
C ALA A 118 14.61 -7.98 -3.37
N SER A 119 15.67 -8.70 -3.06
CA SER A 119 15.69 -10.16 -3.08
C SER A 119 16.50 -10.68 -1.91
N THR A 120 16.26 -11.90 -1.49
CA THR A 120 17.01 -12.62 -0.45
C THR A 120 17.77 -13.77 -1.05
#